data_fc1b166bc12a43903fa0d11ef971745f
#
_entry.id   fc1b166bc12a43903fa0d11ef971745f
#
_cell.length_a   1.000
_cell.length_b   1.000
_cell.length_c   1.000
_cell.angle_alpha   90.00
_cell.angle_beta   90.00
_cell.angle_gamma   90.00
#
_symmetry.space_group_name_H-M   'P 1'
#
loop_
_entity.id
_entity.type
_entity.pdbx_description
1 polymer ?
#
loop_
_entity_poly.entity_id
_entity_poly.type
_entity_poly.pdbx_seq_one_letter_code
_entity_poly.pdbx_strand_id
1 'polypeptide(L)'
;MDIKELISWSWKHKWWFVISLVLCLGLGALYFFSKTPVYTVRSAIMLRTPDVKTQQGELMSLMGADANKLASDEIEVLTSRDIMEQIVDSLHLTLVVECRNHLRWAPVFPYPDFALAYDQPVKKKTVVRFKENGEKYRIKIYPRIAAIDINMQSIEVKRLARESQVIVLTKPSSNPAQAVAILNMLLELYNQADSKDRNKMALQTQTFLDERLASVQMSLNDIEMNLERYKAEHQITDLEETANKFREQIQTFQNEVEDIDFTLSELTKIDNQLQSQNVLLNQEGIYTTLDTCNLLAMTLSYNDQVAAYVSLKRFAKANNPTVLNAEYQLTAQREYIQSTCSEIRSALQLRQSFLNGQIDKYSTLLAQLPEQERYYLMMEREKESMEEQYVYLIQKREENLLTLNSSSLPAKLVESPRMSADVITPKIYKIGFRSIVIGLLLPFLIFFFGYFKREYLADLK
;
A
#
# COMPACT_ATOMS: atom_id res chain seq x y z
N MET A 1 -39.98 -6.14 49.90
CA MET A 1 -41.05 -6.23 48.88
C MET A 1 -40.91 -7.60 48.20
N ASP A 2 -41.87 -8.48 48.35
CA ASP A 2 -41.82 -9.83 47.80
C ASP A 2 -42.14 -9.82 46.27
N ILE A 3 -41.45 -10.68 45.51
CA ILE A 3 -41.65 -10.78 44.05
C ILE A 3 -43.12 -11.06 43.70
N LYS A 4 -43.86 -11.75 44.58
CA LYS A 4 -45.29 -12.02 44.45
C LYS A 4 -46.15 -10.75 44.52
N GLU A 5 -45.77 -9.78 45.33
CA GLU A 5 -46.48 -8.50 45.44
C GLU A 5 -46.27 -7.64 44.21
N LEU A 6 -45.08 -7.65 43.64
CA LEU A 6 -44.76 -6.97 42.37
C LEU A 6 -45.58 -7.53 41.19
N ILE A 7 -45.73 -8.86 41.12
CA ILE A 7 -46.52 -9.53 40.07
C ILE A 7 -48.02 -9.22 40.21
N SER A 8 -48.55 -9.27 41.44
CA SER A 8 -49.95 -8.96 41.70
C SER A 8 -50.28 -7.49 41.39
N TRP A 9 -49.37 -6.58 41.69
CA TRP A 9 -49.52 -5.17 41.42
C TRP A 9 -49.45 -4.89 39.91
N SER A 10 -48.53 -5.52 39.17
CA SER A 10 -48.40 -5.36 37.73
C SER A 10 -49.66 -5.84 37.03
N TRP A 11 -50.31 -6.89 37.49
CA TRP A 11 -51.58 -7.39 36.92
C TRP A 11 -52.77 -6.44 37.21
N LYS A 12 -52.80 -5.81 38.36
CA LYS A 12 -53.81 -4.82 38.73
C LYS A 12 -53.73 -3.55 37.89
N HIS A 13 -52.50 -3.20 37.44
CA HIS A 13 -52.20 -2.00 36.67
C HIS A 13 -51.81 -2.28 35.22
N LYS A 14 -52.23 -3.40 34.64
CA LYS A 14 -51.86 -3.83 33.29
C LYS A 14 -52.06 -2.75 32.20
N TRP A 15 -53.07 -1.93 32.35
CA TRP A 15 -53.34 -0.85 31.41
C TRP A 15 -52.22 0.25 31.41
N TRP A 16 -51.57 0.48 32.50
CA TRP A 16 -50.45 1.40 32.56
C TRP A 16 -49.23 0.89 31.79
N PHE A 17 -48.97 -0.40 31.79
CA PHE A 17 -47.96 -1.05 30.99
C PHE A 17 -48.28 -0.97 29.51
N VAL A 18 -49.55 -1.19 29.13
CA VAL A 18 -49.99 -1.08 27.73
C VAL A 18 -49.85 0.35 27.25
N ILE A 19 -50.32 1.33 28.01
CA ILE A 19 -50.22 2.77 27.64
C ILE A 19 -48.78 3.19 27.50
N SER A 20 -47.93 2.81 28.49
CA SER A 20 -46.48 3.12 28.46
C SER A 20 -45.81 2.46 27.24
N LEU A 21 -46.11 1.21 26.95
CA LEU A 21 -45.56 0.49 25.80
C LEU A 21 -45.97 1.14 24.47
N VAL A 22 -47.26 1.46 24.30
CA VAL A 22 -47.76 2.14 23.10
C VAL A 22 -47.11 3.52 22.94
N LEU A 23 -46.99 4.26 24.04
CA LEU A 23 -46.35 5.60 24.04
C LEU A 23 -44.86 5.50 23.66
N CYS A 24 -44.12 4.55 24.27
CA CYS A 24 -42.71 4.36 23.97
C CYS A 24 -42.47 3.85 22.55
N LEU A 25 -43.34 2.96 22.02
CA LEU A 25 -43.29 2.52 20.64
C LEU A 25 -43.62 3.66 19.68
N GLY A 26 -44.62 4.48 20.00
CA GLY A 26 -44.94 5.69 19.23
C GLY A 26 -43.80 6.70 19.18
N LEU A 27 -43.15 6.97 20.32
CA LEU A 27 -41.96 7.80 20.38
C LEU A 27 -40.77 7.17 19.66
N GLY A 28 -40.59 5.85 19.75
CA GLY A 28 -39.57 5.11 18.99
C GLY A 28 -39.78 5.20 17.47
N ALA A 29 -41.04 5.08 17.03
CA ALA A 29 -41.41 5.25 15.62
C ALA A 29 -41.16 6.71 15.16
N LEU A 30 -41.57 7.69 15.95
CA LEU A 30 -41.32 9.10 15.66
C LEU A 30 -39.81 9.39 15.55
N TYR A 31 -39.01 8.85 16.46
CA TYR A 31 -37.56 8.95 16.40
C TYR A 31 -36.98 8.28 15.15
N PHE A 32 -37.47 7.09 14.78
CA PHE A 32 -37.05 6.39 13.55
C PHE A 32 -37.34 7.24 12.30
N PHE A 33 -38.54 7.80 12.19
CA PHE A 33 -38.92 8.64 11.06
C PHE A 33 -38.23 10.01 11.05
N SER A 34 -37.73 10.49 12.20
CA SER A 34 -36.98 11.75 12.29
C SER A 34 -35.52 11.63 11.88
N LYS A 35 -34.93 10.42 11.94
CA LYS A 35 -33.54 10.20 11.60
C LYS A 35 -33.34 9.99 10.11
N THR A 36 -32.28 10.55 9.55
CA THR A 36 -31.86 10.28 8.17
C THR A 36 -31.19 8.90 8.08
N PRO A 37 -31.56 8.06 7.10
CA PRO A 37 -30.90 6.77 6.88
C PRO A 37 -29.47 7.00 6.40
N VAL A 38 -28.54 6.18 6.90
CA VAL A 38 -27.14 6.16 6.47
C VAL A 38 -26.91 4.87 5.72
N TYR A 39 -26.44 5.00 4.49
CA TYR A 39 -26.11 3.90 3.59
C TYR A 39 -24.61 3.73 3.50
N THR A 40 -24.17 2.54 3.10
CA THR A 40 -22.78 2.29 2.77
C THR A 40 -22.58 2.42 1.26
N VAL A 41 -21.65 3.24 0.83
CA VAL A 41 -21.16 3.22 -0.55
C VAL A 41 -19.85 2.48 -0.56
N ARG A 42 -19.73 1.50 -1.46
CA ARG A 42 -18.57 0.63 -1.60
C ARG A 42 -18.02 0.71 -3.01
N SER A 43 -16.71 0.68 -3.12
CA SER A 43 -15.95 0.51 -4.36
C SER A 43 -14.82 -0.47 -4.13
N ALA A 44 -14.40 -1.18 -5.16
CA ALA A 44 -13.23 -2.04 -5.10
C ALA A 44 -12.30 -1.75 -6.28
N ILE A 45 -11.03 -1.60 -5.97
CA ILE A 45 -9.96 -1.39 -6.94
C ILE A 45 -8.90 -2.46 -6.76
N MET A 46 -8.27 -2.83 -7.86
CA MET A 46 -7.11 -3.70 -7.85
C MET A 46 -5.89 -2.85 -8.18
N LEU A 47 -4.93 -2.82 -7.25
CA LEU A 47 -3.64 -2.20 -7.50
C LEU A 47 -2.83 -3.09 -8.45
N ARG A 48 -2.23 -2.47 -9.45
CA ARG A 48 -1.22 -3.15 -10.26
C ARG A 48 0.13 -3.01 -9.57
N THR A 49 0.60 -4.08 -8.98
CA THR A 49 2.02 -4.20 -8.66
C THR A 49 2.81 -4.36 -9.96
N PRO A 50 3.99 -3.75 -10.08
CA PRO A 50 4.89 -4.03 -11.20
C PRO A 50 5.07 -5.56 -11.31
N ASP A 51 4.88 -6.11 -12.51
CA ASP A 51 5.10 -7.54 -12.73
C ASP A 51 6.56 -7.85 -12.36
N VAL A 52 6.78 -8.82 -11.48
CA VAL A 52 8.12 -9.28 -11.05
C VAL A 52 8.96 -9.72 -12.26
N LYS A 53 8.31 -10.05 -13.37
CA LYS A 53 8.97 -10.41 -14.64
C LYS A 53 9.47 -9.19 -15.44
N THR A 54 9.11 -7.97 -15.06
CA THR A 54 9.72 -6.78 -15.64
C THR A 54 10.97 -6.44 -14.86
N GLN A 55 12.02 -6.00 -15.55
CA GLN A 55 13.29 -5.59 -14.96
C GLN A 55 13.12 -4.57 -13.80
N GLN A 56 12.07 -3.74 -13.84
CA GLN A 56 11.67 -2.86 -12.75
C GLN A 56 11.16 -3.64 -11.52
N GLY A 57 10.39 -4.71 -11.73
CA GLY A 57 9.92 -5.57 -10.66
C GLY A 57 11.06 -6.36 -10.03
N GLU A 58 12.02 -6.80 -10.85
CA GLU A 58 13.23 -7.49 -10.41
C GLU A 58 14.15 -6.55 -9.60
N LEU A 59 14.36 -5.34 -10.09
CA LEU A 59 15.12 -4.32 -9.36
C LEU A 59 14.43 -3.92 -8.04
N MET A 60 13.10 -3.79 -8.02
CA MET A 60 12.34 -3.51 -6.80
C MET A 60 12.37 -4.69 -5.81
N SER A 61 12.33 -5.92 -6.30
CA SER A 61 12.47 -7.11 -5.44
C SER A 61 13.86 -7.22 -4.83
N LEU A 62 14.90 -6.89 -5.59
CA LEU A 62 16.29 -6.78 -5.12
C LEU A 62 16.50 -5.68 -4.09
N MET A 63 15.72 -4.59 -4.18
CA MET A 63 15.70 -3.49 -3.19
C MET A 63 14.86 -3.82 -1.95
N GLY A 64 14.34 -5.04 -1.81
CA GLY A 64 13.56 -5.48 -0.65
C GLY A 64 12.15 -4.87 -0.57
N ALA A 65 11.61 -4.44 -1.71
CA ALA A 65 10.26 -3.92 -1.78
C ALA A 65 9.24 -5.07 -1.71
N ASP A 66 8.72 -5.30 -0.52
CA ASP A 66 7.68 -6.30 -0.27
C ASP A 66 6.35 -5.83 -0.89
N ALA A 67 5.70 -6.65 -1.70
CA ALA A 67 4.40 -6.34 -2.31
C ALA A 67 3.35 -5.93 -1.25
N ASN A 68 3.49 -6.44 -0.03
CA ASN A 68 2.66 -6.07 1.11
C ASN A 68 2.93 -4.65 1.63
N LYS A 69 4.17 -4.20 1.59
CA LYS A 69 4.57 -2.85 1.98
C LYS A 69 4.09 -1.83 0.94
N LEU A 70 4.33 -2.12 -0.34
CA LEU A 70 3.83 -1.29 -1.45
C LEU A 70 2.33 -1.04 -1.37
N ALA A 71 1.53 -2.08 -1.12
CA ALA A 71 0.08 -1.90 -1.02
C ALA A 71 -0.35 -1.17 0.27
N SER A 72 0.47 -1.13 1.33
CA SER A 72 0.20 -0.31 2.53
C SER A 72 0.52 1.15 2.26
N ASP A 73 1.62 1.42 1.58
CA ASP A 73 2.02 2.77 1.16
C ASP A 73 0.98 3.39 0.21
N GLU A 74 0.42 2.57 -0.70
CA GLU A 74 -0.65 3.00 -1.61
C GLU A 74 -1.97 3.33 -0.88
N ILE A 75 -2.28 2.63 0.21
CA ILE A 75 -3.42 2.98 1.07
C ILE A 75 -3.20 4.35 1.72
N GLU A 76 -1.98 4.67 2.15
CA GLU A 76 -1.66 5.99 2.72
C GLU A 76 -1.77 7.09 1.65
N VAL A 77 -1.33 6.83 0.42
CA VAL A 77 -1.48 7.78 -0.68
C VAL A 77 -2.96 8.02 -1.00
N LEU A 78 -3.78 6.97 -1.09
CA LEU A 78 -5.22 7.08 -1.32
C LEU A 78 -5.93 7.89 -0.22
N THR A 79 -5.46 7.80 1.01
CA THR A 79 -6.01 8.54 2.16
C THR A 79 -5.27 9.84 2.45
N SER A 80 -4.38 10.27 1.55
CA SER A 80 -3.57 11.47 1.73
C SER A 80 -4.43 12.74 1.83
N ARG A 81 -3.91 13.69 2.59
CA ARG A 81 -4.56 14.99 2.79
C ARG A 81 -4.67 15.77 1.48
N ASP A 82 -3.65 15.72 0.64
CA ASP A 82 -3.58 16.46 -0.62
C ASP A 82 -4.68 16.06 -1.61
N ILE A 83 -4.94 14.75 -1.73
CA ILE A 83 -6.06 14.24 -2.54
C ILE A 83 -7.39 14.68 -1.94
N MET A 84 -7.54 14.59 -0.61
CA MET A 84 -8.77 14.98 0.04
C MET A 84 -9.05 16.49 -0.06
N GLU A 85 -8.01 17.33 -0.02
CA GLU A 85 -8.15 18.77 -0.26
C GLU A 85 -8.71 19.05 -1.64
N GLN A 86 -8.18 18.41 -2.68
CA GLN A 86 -8.67 18.57 -4.05
C GLN A 86 -10.12 18.10 -4.19
N ILE A 87 -10.51 16.99 -3.52
CA ILE A 87 -11.89 16.48 -3.53
C ILE A 87 -12.82 17.48 -2.85
N VAL A 88 -12.43 18.02 -1.70
CA VAL A 88 -13.22 18.99 -0.93
C VAL A 88 -13.46 20.26 -1.75
N ASP A 89 -12.43 20.75 -2.42
CA ASP A 89 -12.51 21.95 -3.25
C ASP A 89 -13.34 21.69 -4.53
N SER A 90 -13.12 20.58 -5.22
CA SER A 90 -13.80 20.25 -6.48
C SER A 90 -15.29 19.95 -6.32
N LEU A 91 -15.66 19.30 -5.22
CA LEU A 91 -17.05 18.91 -4.93
C LEU A 91 -17.74 19.86 -3.94
N HIS A 92 -17.10 20.98 -3.56
CA HIS A 92 -17.61 21.97 -2.60
C HIS A 92 -18.08 21.34 -1.28
N LEU A 93 -17.30 20.37 -0.75
CA LEU A 93 -17.69 19.63 0.45
C LEU A 93 -17.60 20.44 1.76
N THR A 94 -17.18 21.70 1.68
CA THR A 94 -17.34 22.71 2.73
C THR A 94 -18.81 22.97 3.04
N LEU A 95 -19.69 22.69 2.07
CA LEU A 95 -21.13 22.85 2.18
C LEU A 95 -21.83 21.53 2.49
N VAL A 96 -22.83 21.58 3.36
CA VAL A 96 -23.81 20.51 3.56
C VAL A 96 -25.19 21.12 3.46
N VAL A 97 -25.87 20.86 2.35
CA VAL A 97 -27.22 21.37 2.07
C VAL A 97 -28.23 20.31 2.48
N GLU A 98 -29.18 20.69 3.30
CA GLU A 98 -30.25 19.82 3.75
C GLU A 98 -31.60 20.46 3.42
N CYS A 99 -32.50 19.71 2.81
CA CYS A 99 -33.89 20.09 2.59
C CYS A 99 -34.80 19.42 3.63
N ARG A 100 -35.80 20.16 4.12
CA ARG A 100 -36.76 19.60 5.07
C ARG A 100 -37.86 18.85 4.35
N ASN A 101 -37.81 17.55 4.46
CA ASN A 101 -38.86 16.65 3.97
C ASN A 101 -39.70 16.16 5.17
N HIS A 102 -40.93 16.71 5.33
CA HIS A 102 -41.85 16.43 6.43
C HIS A 102 -41.19 16.51 7.81
N LEU A 103 -40.76 15.38 8.37
CA LEU A 103 -40.20 15.22 9.71
C LEU A 103 -38.66 15.21 9.78
N ARG A 104 -37.98 15.04 8.63
CA ARG A 104 -36.53 14.87 8.59
C ARG A 104 -35.85 15.90 7.69
N TRP A 105 -34.57 16.16 8.00
CA TRP A 105 -33.70 16.94 7.14
C TRP A 105 -32.92 15.97 6.24
N ALA A 106 -33.21 15.97 4.94
CA ALA A 106 -32.53 15.12 3.97
C ALA A 106 -31.39 15.89 3.29
N PRO A 107 -30.17 15.37 3.24
CA PRO A 107 -29.08 16.02 2.51
C PRO A 107 -29.36 15.97 1.00
N VAL A 108 -29.03 17.07 0.31
CA VAL A 108 -29.24 17.27 -1.12
C VAL A 108 -27.88 17.29 -1.82
N PHE A 109 -27.75 16.52 -2.88
CA PHE A 109 -26.60 16.54 -3.80
C PHE A 109 -27.05 16.00 -5.18
N PRO A 110 -26.64 16.62 -6.30
CA PRO A 110 -25.77 17.79 -6.43
C PRO A 110 -26.35 19.05 -5.77
N TYR A 111 -25.48 19.97 -5.41
CA TYR A 111 -25.89 21.19 -4.73
C TYR A 111 -26.68 22.09 -5.70
N PRO A 112 -27.79 22.70 -5.26
CA PRO A 112 -28.48 23.70 -6.03
C PRO A 112 -27.61 24.98 -6.21
N ASP A 113 -27.75 25.67 -7.33
CA ASP A 113 -26.94 26.84 -7.68
C ASP A 113 -26.97 27.95 -6.60
N PHE A 114 -28.11 28.15 -5.95
CA PHE A 114 -28.22 29.10 -4.84
C PHE A 114 -27.37 28.71 -3.64
N ALA A 115 -27.10 27.43 -3.43
CA ALA A 115 -26.28 26.98 -2.30
C ALA A 115 -24.79 27.23 -2.56
N LEU A 116 -24.34 27.12 -3.81
CA LEU A 116 -22.94 27.38 -4.19
C LEU A 116 -22.54 28.84 -3.95
N ALA A 117 -23.50 29.78 -4.00
CA ALA A 117 -23.23 31.19 -3.66
C ALA A 117 -22.77 31.39 -2.20
N TYR A 118 -23.03 30.44 -1.33
CA TYR A 118 -22.58 30.43 0.08
C TYR A 118 -21.26 29.73 0.32
N ASP A 119 -20.58 29.22 -0.71
CA ASP A 119 -19.26 28.59 -0.58
C ASP A 119 -18.16 29.64 -0.38
N GLN A 120 -18.13 30.18 0.83
CA GLN A 120 -17.14 31.16 1.24
C GLN A 120 -16.31 30.60 2.40
N PRO A 121 -15.02 30.94 2.47
CA PRO A 121 -14.15 30.48 3.54
C PRO A 121 -14.62 31.02 4.90
N VAL A 122 -14.99 30.10 5.79
CA VAL A 122 -15.44 30.42 7.14
C VAL A 122 -14.44 29.93 8.19
N LYS A 123 -14.23 30.70 9.25
CA LYS A 123 -13.37 30.31 10.38
C LYS A 123 -14.07 29.36 11.36
N LYS A 124 -15.39 29.39 11.42
CA LYS A 124 -16.20 28.54 12.30
C LYS A 124 -17.41 28.03 11.54
N LYS A 125 -17.92 26.86 11.95
CA LYS A 125 -19.13 26.28 11.40
C LYS A 125 -20.28 27.28 11.45
N THR A 126 -20.81 27.62 10.28
CA THR A 126 -21.94 28.57 10.11
C THR A 126 -23.15 27.79 9.59
N VAL A 127 -24.34 28.19 10.03
CA VAL A 127 -25.60 27.57 9.61
C VAL A 127 -26.55 28.64 9.11
N VAL A 128 -26.90 28.58 7.83
CA VAL A 128 -27.86 29.48 7.19
C VAL A 128 -29.14 28.69 6.94
N ARG A 129 -30.29 29.34 7.24
CA ARG A 129 -31.62 28.75 6.99
C ARG A 129 -32.41 29.73 6.14
N PHE A 130 -33.03 29.22 5.11
CA PHE A 130 -33.88 29.98 4.22
C PHE A 130 -34.99 29.13 3.62
N LYS A 131 -35.92 29.78 2.96
CA LYS A 131 -37.06 29.13 2.30
C LYS A 131 -37.04 29.53 0.82
N GLU A 132 -37.07 28.53 -0.06
CA GLU A 132 -37.12 28.74 -1.49
C GLU A 132 -38.14 27.76 -2.10
N ASN A 133 -38.94 28.23 -3.04
CA ASN A 133 -40.01 27.46 -3.70
C ASN A 133 -40.94 26.70 -2.73
N GLY A 134 -41.20 27.28 -1.53
CA GLY A 134 -42.03 26.63 -0.51
C GLY A 134 -41.29 25.64 0.39
N GLU A 135 -40.10 25.17 0.03
CA GLU A 135 -39.28 24.25 0.79
C GLU A 135 -38.34 24.97 1.75
N LYS A 136 -38.03 24.35 2.88
CA LYS A 136 -37.09 24.86 3.87
C LYS A 136 -35.75 24.21 3.71
N TYR A 137 -34.73 25.03 3.47
CA TYR A 137 -33.36 24.61 3.32
C TYR A 137 -32.51 25.02 4.53
N ARG A 138 -31.51 24.22 4.81
CA ARG A 138 -30.49 24.51 5.81
C ARG A 138 -29.11 24.20 5.20
N ILE A 139 -28.29 25.23 5.04
CA ILE A 139 -26.91 25.13 4.59
C ILE A 139 -26.03 25.20 5.84
N LYS A 140 -25.21 24.19 6.00
CA LYS A 140 -24.14 24.18 7.01
C LYS A 140 -22.82 24.37 6.28
N ILE A 141 -22.08 25.38 6.64
CA ILE A 141 -20.78 25.73 6.06
C ILE A 141 -19.73 25.34 7.09
N TYR A 142 -18.81 24.48 6.68
CA TYR A 142 -17.69 24.03 7.51
C TYR A 142 -16.40 24.74 7.11
N PRO A 143 -15.49 25.03 8.07
CA PRO A 143 -14.13 25.41 7.73
C PRO A 143 -13.49 24.35 6.83
N ARG A 144 -12.71 24.78 5.83
CA ARG A 144 -12.05 23.87 4.85
C ARG A 144 -11.32 22.73 5.55
N ILE A 145 -10.51 23.03 6.57
CA ILE A 145 -9.77 22.02 7.34
C ILE A 145 -10.72 21.00 7.99
N ALA A 146 -11.82 21.48 8.60
CA ALA A 146 -12.78 20.58 9.24
C ALA A 146 -13.53 19.72 8.21
N ALA A 147 -13.82 20.24 7.02
CA ALA A 147 -14.42 19.46 5.94
C ALA A 147 -13.48 18.35 5.44
N ILE A 148 -12.18 18.64 5.33
CA ILE A 148 -11.15 17.67 4.97
C ILE A 148 -11.08 16.55 6.02
N ASP A 149 -10.92 16.90 7.29
CA ASP A 149 -10.77 15.94 8.38
C ASP A 149 -12.02 15.03 8.54
N ILE A 150 -13.23 15.61 8.40
CA ILE A 150 -14.49 14.84 8.44
C ILE A 150 -14.55 13.82 7.29
N ASN A 151 -14.17 14.22 6.08
CA ASN A 151 -14.23 13.33 4.93
C ASN A 151 -13.13 12.28 4.97
N MET A 152 -11.90 12.61 5.38
CA MET A 152 -10.82 11.65 5.61
C MET A 152 -11.23 10.56 6.60
N GLN A 153 -11.73 10.94 7.77
CA GLN A 153 -12.13 9.98 8.81
C GLN A 153 -13.35 9.14 8.40
N SER A 154 -14.15 9.59 7.45
CA SER A 154 -15.35 8.88 7.01
C SER A 154 -15.08 7.82 5.93
N ILE A 155 -13.92 7.82 5.29
CA ILE A 155 -13.55 6.84 4.27
C ILE A 155 -12.73 5.74 4.93
N GLU A 156 -13.22 4.53 4.86
CA GLU A 156 -12.52 3.35 5.34
C GLU A 156 -11.91 2.62 4.15
N VAL A 157 -10.59 2.43 4.18
CA VAL A 157 -9.82 1.74 3.14
C VAL A 157 -9.26 0.46 3.73
N LYS A 158 -9.64 -0.68 3.14
CA LYS A 158 -9.22 -2.00 3.63
C LYS A 158 -8.87 -2.93 2.47
N ARG A 159 -7.89 -3.79 2.66
CA ARG A 159 -7.67 -4.91 1.74
C ARG A 159 -8.78 -5.94 1.88
N LEU A 160 -9.17 -6.53 0.76
CA LEU A 160 -10.19 -7.59 0.74
C LEU A 160 -9.70 -8.84 1.49
N ALA A 161 -8.42 -9.18 1.35
CA ALA A 161 -7.73 -10.25 2.08
C ALA A 161 -6.26 -9.86 2.26
N ARG A 162 -5.55 -10.52 3.19
CA ARG A 162 -4.16 -10.20 3.56
C ARG A 162 -3.18 -10.25 2.37
N GLU A 163 -3.41 -11.16 1.43
CA GLU A 163 -2.59 -11.35 0.22
C GLU A 163 -3.26 -10.77 -1.05
N SER A 164 -4.41 -10.14 -0.91
CA SER A 164 -5.14 -9.60 -2.04
C SER A 164 -4.60 -8.23 -2.43
N GLN A 165 -4.41 -8.03 -3.74
CA GLN A 165 -4.13 -6.71 -4.33
C GLN A 165 -5.41 -5.86 -4.46
N VAL A 166 -6.57 -6.41 -4.07
CA VAL A 166 -7.84 -5.70 -4.12
C VAL A 166 -8.05 -4.90 -2.83
N ILE A 167 -8.20 -3.60 -3.02
CA ILE A 167 -8.52 -2.65 -1.95
C ILE A 167 -10.00 -2.30 -2.06
N VAL A 168 -10.68 -2.35 -0.94
CA VAL A 168 -12.08 -1.96 -0.80
C VAL A 168 -12.14 -0.60 -0.10
N LEU A 169 -12.79 0.33 -0.78
CA LEU A 169 -13.11 1.66 -0.26
C LEU A 169 -14.56 1.65 0.22
N THR A 170 -14.77 2.11 1.44
CA THR A 170 -16.11 2.13 2.05
C THR A 170 -16.37 3.49 2.64
N LYS A 171 -17.49 4.11 2.25
CA LYS A 171 -17.92 5.40 2.79
C LYS A 171 -19.37 5.34 3.27
N PRO A 172 -19.60 5.42 4.60
CA PRO A 172 -20.95 5.59 5.12
C PRO A 172 -21.43 7.04 4.85
N SER A 173 -22.63 7.18 4.31
CA SER A 173 -23.20 8.50 4.03
C SER A 173 -24.72 8.49 4.12
N SER A 174 -25.29 9.59 4.56
CA SER A 174 -26.73 9.87 4.43
C SER A 174 -27.11 10.36 3.04
N ASN A 175 -26.14 10.75 2.22
CA ASN A 175 -26.30 11.07 0.82
C ASN A 175 -25.46 10.14 -0.06
N PRO A 176 -26.02 9.04 -0.58
CA PRO A 176 -25.27 8.09 -1.40
C PRO A 176 -24.70 8.68 -2.67
N ALA A 177 -25.41 9.62 -3.31
CA ALA A 177 -24.94 10.27 -4.54
C ALA A 177 -23.65 11.07 -4.30
N GLN A 178 -23.60 11.82 -3.19
CA GLN A 178 -22.38 12.53 -2.79
C GLN A 178 -21.23 11.58 -2.48
N ALA A 179 -21.51 10.48 -1.77
CA ALA A 179 -20.46 9.51 -1.45
C ALA A 179 -19.91 8.81 -2.71
N VAL A 180 -20.77 8.50 -3.69
CA VAL A 180 -20.36 7.98 -5.01
C VAL A 180 -19.49 9.01 -5.73
N ALA A 181 -19.87 10.29 -5.75
CA ALA A 181 -19.07 11.34 -6.37
C ALA A 181 -17.69 11.49 -5.70
N ILE A 182 -17.63 11.42 -4.37
CA ILE A 182 -16.37 11.49 -3.60
C ILE A 182 -15.47 10.31 -3.96
N LEU A 183 -15.98 9.07 -3.97
CA LEU A 183 -15.18 7.90 -4.29
C LEU A 183 -14.73 7.89 -5.75
N ASN A 184 -15.56 8.33 -6.70
CA ASN A 184 -15.16 8.47 -8.11
C ASN A 184 -14.04 9.50 -8.26
N MET A 185 -14.20 10.68 -7.67
CA MET A 185 -13.19 11.75 -7.72
C MET A 185 -11.88 11.30 -7.05
N LEU A 186 -11.95 10.57 -5.94
CA LEU A 186 -10.80 10.01 -5.25
C LEU A 186 -10.00 9.06 -6.16
N LEU A 187 -10.69 8.17 -6.87
CA LEU A 187 -10.06 7.25 -7.82
C LEU A 187 -9.48 7.97 -9.02
N GLU A 188 -10.17 8.98 -9.52
CA GLU A 188 -9.69 9.80 -10.64
C GLU A 188 -8.43 10.57 -10.26
N LEU A 189 -8.45 11.28 -9.13
CA LEU A 189 -7.29 12.04 -8.66
C LEU A 189 -6.10 11.14 -8.32
N TYR A 190 -6.35 9.99 -7.72
CA TYR A 190 -5.30 9.00 -7.48
C TYR A 190 -4.64 8.55 -8.79
N ASN A 191 -5.45 8.17 -9.79
CA ASN A 191 -4.92 7.77 -11.10
C ASN A 191 -4.19 8.92 -11.81
N GLN A 192 -4.67 10.15 -11.68
CA GLN A 192 -4.00 11.33 -12.25
C GLN A 192 -2.66 11.63 -11.54
N ALA A 193 -2.63 11.55 -10.22
CA ALA A 193 -1.42 11.79 -9.43
C ALA A 193 -0.33 10.75 -9.77
N ASP A 194 -0.67 9.46 -9.74
CA ASP A 194 0.28 8.40 -10.07
C ASP A 194 0.75 8.50 -11.53
N SER A 195 -0.15 8.75 -12.47
CA SER A 195 0.23 8.94 -13.89
C SER A 195 1.19 10.12 -14.04
N LYS A 196 0.95 11.22 -13.33
CA LYS A 196 1.81 12.40 -13.34
C LYS A 196 3.20 12.10 -12.77
N ASP A 197 3.26 11.38 -11.66
CA ASP A 197 4.52 11.03 -11.03
C ASP A 197 5.33 10.04 -11.88
N ARG A 198 4.68 9.02 -12.45
CA ARG A 198 5.32 8.10 -13.40
C ARG A 198 5.85 8.80 -14.63
N ASN A 199 5.04 9.67 -15.24
CA ASN A 199 5.48 10.45 -16.40
C ASN A 199 6.67 11.35 -16.05
N LYS A 200 6.65 11.99 -14.87
CA LYS A 200 7.77 12.81 -14.39
C LYS A 200 9.04 11.98 -14.23
N MET A 201 8.95 10.81 -13.57
CA MET A 201 10.09 9.91 -13.41
C MET A 201 10.60 9.40 -14.76
N ALA A 202 9.69 9.00 -15.66
CA ALA A 202 10.06 8.50 -16.97
C ALA A 202 10.72 9.59 -17.84
N LEU A 203 10.24 10.85 -17.78
CA LEU A 203 10.88 11.99 -18.45
C LEU A 203 12.27 12.30 -17.86
N GLN A 204 12.43 12.25 -16.55
CA GLN A 204 13.73 12.43 -15.92
C GLN A 204 14.70 11.31 -16.33
N THR A 205 14.22 10.06 -16.35
CA THR A 205 15.00 8.92 -16.84
C THR A 205 15.36 9.08 -18.30
N GLN A 206 14.44 9.56 -19.13
CA GLN A 206 14.70 9.84 -20.55
C GLN A 206 15.83 10.86 -20.73
N THR A 207 15.76 11.98 -20.03
CA THR A 207 16.80 13.00 -20.06
C THR A 207 18.17 12.45 -19.65
N PHE A 208 18.19 11.70 -18.55
CA PHE A 208 19.42 11.05 -18.07
C PHE A 208 20.01 10.07 -19.10
N LEU A 209 19.15 9.24 -19.71
CA LEU A 209 19.58 8.26 -20.72
C LEU A 209 20.09 8.96 -21.99
N ASP A 210 19.43 10.03 -22.44
CA ASP A 210 19.85 10.80 -23.61
C ASP A 210 21.20 11.50 -23.36
N GLU A 211 21.40 12.10 -22.18
CA GLU A 211 22.69 12.69 -21.79
C GLU A 211 23.79 11.63 -21.70
N ARG A 212 23.47 10.45 -21.13
CA ARG A 212 24.43 9.38 -21.01
C ARG A 212 24.79 8.77 -22.35
N LEU A 213 23.83 8.58 -23.25
CA LEU A 213 24.05 8.13 -24.62
C LEU A 213 24.96 9.09 -25.39
N ALA A 214 24.69 10.40 -25.30
CA ALA A 214 25.56 11.41 -25.93
C ALA A 214 26.99 11.35 -25.40
N SER A 215 27.16 11.18 -24.09
CA SER A 215 28.49 11.04 -23.46
C SER A 215 29.22 9.79 -23.93
N VAL A 216 28.52 8.64 -23.97
CA VAL A 216 29.15 7.37 -24.42
C VAL A 216 29.49 7.45 -25.91
N GLN A 217 28.63 8.05 -26.72
CA GLN A 217 28.87 8.23 -28.15
C GLN A 217 30.09 9.13 -28.43
N MET A 218 30.25 10.21 -27.66
CA MET A 218 31.47 11.05 -27.74
C MET A 218 32.71 10.24 -27.39
N SER A 219 32.67 9.49 -26.30
CA SER A 219 33.80 8.64 -25.89
C SER A 219 34.12 7.58 -26.94
N LEU A 220 33.09 6.97 -27.54
CA LEU A 220 33.26 5.99 -28.59
C LEU A 220 33.95 6.61 -29.84
N ASN A 221 33.49 7.78 -30.28
CA ASN A 221 34.10 8.49 -31.42
C ASN A 221 35.57 8.84 -31.12
N ASP A 222 35.88 9.28 -29.88
CA ASP A 222 37.23 9.60 -29.48
C ASP A 222 38.14 8.35 -29.51
N ILE A 223 37.65 7.23 -29.01
CA ILE A 223 38.37 5.97 -29.03
C ILE A 223 38.58 5.50 -30.49
N GLU A 224 37.56 5.58 -31.34
CA GLU A 224 37.66 5.19 -32.75
C GLU A 224 38.69 6.01 -33.49
N MET A 225 38.64 7.34 -33.34
CA MET A 225 39.64 8.22 -33.98
C MET A 225 41.07 7.94 -33.49
N ASN A 226 41.23 7.66 -32.19
CA ASN A 226 42.53 7.31 -31.64
C ASN A 226 43.02 5.95 -32.14
N LEU A 227 42.11 4.98 -32.26
CA LEU A 227 42.39 3.63 -32.77
C LEU A 227 42.80 3.69 -34.26
N GLU A 228 42.06 4.48 -35.08
CA GLU A 228 42.43 4.69 -36.49
C GLU A 228 43.81 5.33 -36.64
N ARG A 229 44.08 6.39 -35.87
CA ARG A 229 45.38 7.05 -35.87
C ARG A 229 46.49 6.08 -35.49
N TYR A 230 46.26 5.30 -34.46
CA TYR A 230 47.24 4.33 -33.94
C TYR A 230 47.51 3.22 -34.98
N LYS A 231 46.46 2.71 -35.63
CA LYS A 231 46.58 1.75 -36.75
C LYS A 231 47.41 2.29 -37.88
N ALA A 232 47.17 3.53 -38.28
CA ALA A 232 47.84 4.23 -39.39
C ALA A 232 49.35 4.46 -39.09
N GLU A 233 49.66 4.87 -37.86
CA GLU A 233 51.03 5.15 -37.40
C GLU A 233 51.87 3.91 -37.22
N HIS A 234 51.27 2.78 -36.78
CA HIS A 234 52.04 1.58 -36.41
C HIS A 234 51.87 0.37 -37.31
N GLN A 235 51.10 0.48 -38.39
CA GLN A 235 50.89 -0.60 -39.41
C GLN A 235 50.52 -2.00 -38.82
N ILE A 236 49.64 -2.02 -37.84
CA ILE A 236 49.27 -3.25 -37.12
C ILE A 236 48.30 -4.07 -37.97
N THR A 237 48.77 -5.20 -38.56
CA THR A 237 47.94 -6.02 -39.47
C THR A 237 47.80 -7.50 -39.12
N ASP A 238 48.70 -8.14 -38.36
CA ASP A 238 48.73 -9.63 -38.31
C ASP A 238 48.61 -10.33 -36.95
N LEU A 239 48.58 -9.65 -35.85
CA LEU A 239 48.46 -10.29 -34.53
C LEU A 239 47.03 -10.28 -33.94
N GLU A 240 46.08 -9.78 -34.71
CA GLU A 240 44.70 -9.59 -34.30
C GLU A 240 43.97 -10.89 -33.90
N GLU A 241 44.18 -11.97 -34.61
CA GLU A 241 43.47 -13.25 -34.35
C GLU A 241 43.89 -13.89 -33.02
N THR A 242 45.17 -13.89 -32.72
CA THR A 242 45.69 -14.49 -31.47
C THR A 242 45.29 -13.64 -30.27
N ALA A 243 45.35 -12.33 -30.40
CA ALA A 243 44.91 -11.40 -29.39
C ALA A 243 43.39 -11.43 -29.16
N ASN A 244 42.61 -11.63 -30.22
CA ASN A 244 41.16 -11.81 -30.12
C ASN A 244 40.81 -13.09 -29.33
N LYS A 245 41.52 -14.21 -29.56
CA LYS A 245 41.32 -15.43 -28.78
C LYS A 245 41.62 -15.22 -27.29
N PHE A 246 42.72 -14.53 -26.96
CA PHE A 246 43.04 -14.24 -25.56
C PHE A 246 42.02 -13.28 -24.92
N ARG A 247 41.55 -12.30 -25.67
CA ARG A 247 40.51 -11.37 -25.21
C ARG A 247 39.18 -12.08 -24.91
N GLU A 248 38.72 -12.93 -25.82
CA GLU A 248 37.49 -13.70 -25.65
C GLU A 248 37.58 -14.58 -24.40
N GLN A 249 38.73 -15.24 -24.17
CA GLN A 249 38.94 -16.00 -22.95
C GLN A 249 38.91 -15.14 -21.69
N ILE A 250 39.58 -14.00 -21.71
CA ILE A 250 39.57 -13.05 -20.59
C ILE A 250 38.15 -12.57 -20.30
N GLN A 251 37.41 -12.17 -21.36
CA GLN A 251 36.04 -11.68 -21.20
C GLN A 251 35.09 -12.75 -20.64
N THR A 252 35.22 -14.01 -21.13
CA THR A 252 34.44 -15.12 -20.60
C THR A 252 34.69 -15.32 -19.12
N PHE A 253 35.96 -15.30 -18.69
CA PHE A 253 36.29 -15.46 -17.29
C PHE A 253 35.85 -14.23 -16.44
N GLN A 254 35.95 -13.03 -17.00
CA GLN A 254 35.45 -11.79 -16.33
C GLN A 254 33.94 -11.87 -16.08
N ASN A 255 33.14 -12.27 -17.05
CA ASN A 255 31.70 -12.43 -16.90
C ASN A 255 31.37 -13.48 -15.81
N GLU A 256 32.10 -14.63 -15.81
CA GLU A 256 31.93 -15.63 -14.74
C GLU A 256 32.26 -15.03 -13.35
N VAL A 257 33.29 -14.20 -13.25
CA VAL A 257 33.68 -13.52 -12.00
C VAL A 257 32.59 -12.53 -11.55
N GLU A 258 32.02 -11.76 -12.48
CA GLU A 258 30.90 -10.84 -12.19
C GLU A 258 29.67 -11.59 -11.66
N ASP A 259 29.31 -12.72 -12.26
CA ASP A 259 28.23 -13.57 -11.79
C ASP A 259 28.50 -14.12 -10.37
N ILE A 260 29.77 -14.50 -10.11
CA ILE A 260 30.19 -14.92 -8.77
C ILE A 260 30.09 -13.76 -7.77
N ASP A 261 30.53 -12.56 -8.15
CA ASP A 261 30.45 -11.37 -7.29
C ASP A 261 29.02 -11.00 -6.97
N PHE A 262 28.14 -11.06 -7.96
CA PHE A 262 26.71 -10.90 -7.74
C PHE A 262 26.20 -11.91 -6.71
N THR A 263 26.51 -13.20 -6.89
CA THR A 263 26.10 -14.27 -5.97
C THR A 263 26.67 -14.08 -4.57
N LEU A 264 27.93 -13.68 -4.44
CA LEU A 264 28.57 -13.36 -3.16
C LEU A 264 27.90 -12.15 -2.46
N SER A 265 27.49 -11.15 -3.24
CA SER A 265 26.76 -10.00 -2.70
C SER A 265 25.39 -10.41 -2.12
N GLU A 266 24.67 -11.28 -2.80
CA GLU A 266 23.40 -11.83 -2.32
C GLU A 266 23.59 -12.69 -1.06
N LEU A 267 24.62 -13.55 -1.02
CA LEU A 267 24.97 -14.31 0.19
C LEU A 267 25.30 -13.39 1.37
N THR A 268 25.95 -12.26 1.10
CA THR A 268 26.25 -11.27 2.16
C THR A 268 24.97 -10.61 2.67
N LYS A 269 24.01 -10.34 1.83
CA LYS A 269 22.69 -9.83 2.25
C LYS A 269 21.97 -10.85 3.14
N ILE A 270 21.99 -12.13 2.75
CA ILE A 270 21.40 -13.21 3.56
C ILE A 270 22.08 -13.28 4.93
N ASP A 271 23.41 -13.25 4.98
CA ASP A 271 24.17 -13.26 6.24
C ASP A 271 23.82 -12.06 7.12
N ASN A 272 23.74 -10.87 6.55
CA ASN A 272 23.36 -9.67 7.28
C ASN A 272 21.91 -9.76 7.82
N GLN A 273 20.99 -10.32 7.04
CA GLN A 273 19.64 -10.59 7.49
C GLN A 273 19.63 -11.63 8.63
N LEU A 274 20.41 -12.69 8.51
CA LEU A 274 20.56 -13.72 9.55
C LEU A 274 21.24 -13.19 10.82
N GLN A 275 22.22 -12.29 10.71
CA GLN A 275 22.97 -11.73 11.85
C GLN A 275 22.19 -10.62 12.56
N SER A 276 21.27 -9.95 11.90
CA SER A 276 20.45 -8.94 12.54
C SER A 276 19.67 -9.59 13.68
N GLN A 277 19.93 -9.16 14.93
CA GLN A 277 19.21 -9.61 16.13
C GLN A 277 17.69 -9.42 16.00
N ASN A 278 17.27 -8.65 15.02
CA ASN A 278 15.90 -8.28 14.75
C ASN A 278 15.10 -9.34 13.97
N VAL A 279 15.74 -10.33 13.35
CA VAL A 279 15.01 -11.37 12.58
C VAL A 279 14.02 -12.14 13.48
N LEU A 280 14.41 -12.47 14.71
CA LEU A 280 13.51 -13.10 15.68
C LEU A 280 12.59 -12.10 16.43
N LEU A 281 13.01 -10.83 16.53
CA LEU A 281 12.26 -9.79 17.24
C LEU A 281 11.27 -9.06 16.30
N ASN A 282 11.64 -8.81 15.05
CA ASN A 282 10.83 -8.06 14.07
C ASN A 282 9.94 -8.95 13.19
N GLN A 283 10.04 -10.28 13.30
CA GLN A 283 9.20 -11.21 12.55
C GLN A 283 9.40 -11.11 11.02
N GLU A 284 10.56 -10.62 10.58
CA GLU A 284 10.90 -10.51 9.16
C GLU A 284 11.54 -11.81 8.66
N GLY A 285 11.08 -12.28 7.49
CA GLY A 285 11.66 -13.43 6.82
C GLY A 285 12.96 -13.09 6.09
N ILE A 286 13.66 -14.14 5.62
CA ILE A 286 14.84 -14.00 4.77
C ILE A 286 14.40 -14.10 3.32
N TYR A 287 14.85 -13.16 2.49
CA TYR A 287 14.48 -13.14 1.08
C TYR A 287 15.74 -13.31 0.23
N THR A 288 15.71 -14.29 -0.66
CA THR A 288 16.75 -14.54 -1.64
C THR A 288 16.15 -15.00 -2.96
N THR A 289 16.80 -14.63 -4.04
CA THR A 289 16.52 -15.14 -5.39
C THR A 289 17.49 -16.25 -5.81
N LEU A 290 18.49 -16.56 -4.96
CA LEU A 290 19.49 -17.57 -5.25
C LEU A 290 18.93 -18.98 -5.08
N ASP A 291 18.87 -19.72 -6.18
CA ASP A 291 18.52 -21.15 -6.18
C ASP A 291 19.79 -22.04 -6.20
N THR A 292 20.82 -21.64 -5.48
CA THR A 292 22.09 -22.35 -5.39
C THR A 292 22.04 -23.31 -4.20
N CYS A 293 22.37 -24.61 -4.43
CA CYS A 293 22.42 -25.65 -3.39
C CYS A 293 21.14 -25.70 -2.50
N ASN A 294 19.94 -25.57 -3.08
CA ASN A 294 18.66 -25.53 -2.38
C ASN A 294 18.50 -24.37 -1.37
N LEU A 295 19.34 -23.34 -1.46
CA LEU A 295 19.30 -22.22 -0.51
C LEU A 295 17.94 -21.51 -0.51
N LEU A 296 17.32 -21.38 -1.69
CA LEU A 296 15.97 -20.84 -1.82
C LEU A 296 14.95 -21.68 -1.03
N ALA A 297 14.97 -22.99 -1.20
CA ALA A 297 14.06 -23.89 -0.48
C ALA A 297 14.31 -23.84 1.04
N MET A 298 15.56 -23.73 1.46
CA MET A 298 15.94 -23.62 2.88
C MET A 298 15.43 -22.30 3.49
N THR A 299 15.58 -21.20 2.78
CA THR A 299 15.11 -19.88 3.25
C THR A 299 13.58 -19.80 3.27
N LEU A 300 12.88 -20.38 2.31
CA LEU A 300 11.43 -20.50 2.31
C LEU A 300 10.96 -21.33 3.52
N SER A 301 11.56 -22.50 3.74
CA SER A 301 11.25 -23.34 4.90
C SER A 301 11.50 -22.60 6.23
N TYR A 302 12.59 -21.85 6.32
CA TYR A 302 12.88 -21.03 7.49
C TYR A 302 11.81 -19.94 7.70
N ASN A 303 11.38 -19.26 6.65
CA ASN A 303 10.34 -18.23 6.72
C ASN A 303 8.99 -18.80 7.19
N ASP A 304 8.63 -19.99 6.72
CA ASP A 304 7.43 -20.71 7.16
C ASP A 304 7.51 -21.04 8.66
N GLN A 305 8.68 -21.45 9.14
CA GLN A 305 8.91 -21.70 10.56
C GLN A 305 8.91 -20.44 11.40
N VAL A 306 9.46 -19.31 10.89
CA VAL A 306 9.35 -18.01 11.54
C VAL A 306 7.90 -17.61 11.67
N ALA A 307 7.09 -17.75 10.62
CA ALA A 307 5.67 -17.44 10.65
C ALA A 307 4.90 -18.30 11.69
N ALA A 308 5.22 -19.60 11.75
CA ALA A 308 4.67 -20.52 12.73
C ALA A 308 5.08 -20.12 14.17
N TYR A 309 6.36 -19.83 14.41
CA TYR A 309 6.87 -19.38 15.71
C TYR A 309 6.19 -18.08 16.18
N VAL A 310 6.05 -17.12 15.27
CA VAL A 310 5.37 -15.85 15.55
C VAL A 310 3.92 -16.09 15.97
N SER A 311 3.22 -16.98 15.25
CA SER A 311 1.84 -17.35 15.60
C SER A 311 1.76 -17.99 16.97
N LEU A 312 2.67 -18.92 17.28
CA LEU A 312 2.77 -19.58 18.59
C LEU A 312 3.05 -18.58 19.72
N LYS A 313 3.98 -17.65 19.51
CA LYS A 313 4.36 -16.64 20.49
C LYS A 313 3.24 -15.65 20.84
N ARG A 314 2.28 -15.45 19.92
CA ARG A 314 1.10 -14.60 20.17
C ARG A 314 0.12 -15.24 21.17
N PHE A 315 0.06 -16.58 21.22
CA PHE A 315 -0.95 -17.31 21.99
C PHE A 315 -0.37 -18.05 23.19
N ALA A 316 0.95 -18.18 23.29
CA ALA A 316 1.61 -18.92 24.35
C ALA A 316 2.59 -18.04 25.16
N LYS A 317 2.75 -18.36 26.45
CA LYS A 317 3.76 -17.70 27.29
C LYS A 317 5.18 -18.11 26.85
N ALA A 318 6.15 -17.22 27.04
CA ALA A 318 7.55 -17.42 26.65
C ALA A 318 8.19 -18.73 27.19
N ASN A 319 7.75 -19.23 28.33
CA ASN A 319 8.25 -20.48 28.96
C ASN A 319 7.48 -21.74 28.50
N ASN A 320 6.64 -21.64 27.47
CA ASN A 320 5.95 -22.84 26.96
C ASN A 320 6.95 -23.73 26.24
N PRO A 321 7.02 -25.04 26.56
CA PRO A 321 7.95 -25.96 25.90
C PRO A 321 7.86 -25.99 24.39
N THR A 322 6.65 -25.78 23.84
CA THR A 322 6.41 -25.73 22.39
C THR A 322 7.08 -24.51 21.75
N VAL A 323 7.03 -23.36 22.43
CA VAL A 323 7.68 -22.11 21.96
C VAL A 323 9.20 -22.26 22.02
N LEU A 324 9.72 -22.82 23.13
CA LEU A 324 11.16 -23.06 23.29
C LEU A 324 11.69 -24.06 22.25
N ASN A 325 10.92 -25.11 21.94
CA ASN A 325 11.30 -26.07 20.92
C ASN A 325 11.30 -25.43 19.52
N ALA A 326 10.29 -24.63 19.20
CA ALA A 326 10.25 -23.90 17.93
C ALA A 326 11.42 -22.90 17.78
N GLU A 327 11.79 -22.22 18.87
CA GLU A 327 12.94 -21.31 18.92
C GLU A 327 14.27 -22.08 18.72
N TYR A 328 14.40 -23.24 19.35
CA TYR A 328 15.55 -24.12 19.14
C TYR A 328 15.66 -24.59 17.68
N GLN A 329 14.54 -25.01 17.07
CA GLN A 329 14.49 -25.42 15.69
C GLN A 329 14.87 -24.27 14.73
N LEU A 330 14.34 -23.09 14.97
CA LEU A 330 14.70 -21.89 14.21
C LEU A 330 16.18 -21.56 14.31
N THR A 331 16.75 -21.66 15.52
CA THR A 331 18.17 -21.39 15.74
C THR A 331 19.03 -22.42 15.00
N ALA A 332 18.68 -23.69 15.11
CA ALA A 332 19.39 -24.76 14.41
C ALA A 332 19.32 -24.59 12.89
N GLN A 333 18.16 -24.24 12.36
CA GLN A 333 18.00 -24.00 10.92
C GLN A 333 18.74 -22.75 10.46
N ARG A 334 18.76 -21.70 11.26
CA ARG A 334 19.56 -20.51 11.01
C ARG A 334 21.04 -20.83 10.91
N GLU A 335 21.57 -21.58 11.90
CA GLU A 335 22.97 -22.02 11.90
C GLU A 335 23.29 -22.89 10.68
N TYR A 336 22.33 -23.75 10.29
CA TYR A 336 22.48 -24.57 9.09
C TYR A 336 22.54 -23.73 7.81
N ILE A 337 21.65 -22.72 7.66
CA ILE A 337 21.69 -21.77 6.53
C ILE A 337 23.00 -21.00 6.54
N GLN A 338 23.46 -20.51 7.70
CA GLN A 338 24.72 -19.81 7.83
C GLN A 338 25.93 -20.70 7.42
N SER A 339 25.95 -21.96 7.88
CA SER A 339 26.98 -22.92 7.47
C SER A 339 26.96 -23.12 5.97
N THR A 340 25.77 -23.36 5.39
CA THR A 340 25.61 -23.53 3.93
C THR A 340 26.07 -22.28 3.16
N CYS A 341 25.67 -21.08 3.62
CA CYS A 341 26.15 -19.82 3.03
C CYS A 341 27.69 -19.70 3.09
N SER A 342 28.29 -20.08 4.21
CA SER A 342 29.74 -20.04 4.37
C SER A 342 30.46 -21.04 3.46
N GLU A 343 29.91 -22.24 3.28
CA GLU A 343 30.43 -23.28 2.36
C GLU A 343 30.34 -22.81 0.91
N ILE A 344 29.17 -22.31 0.48
CA ILE A 344 28.96 -21.74 -0.85
C ILE A 344 29.91 -20.57 -1.09
N ARG A 345 30.04 -19.67 -0.12
CA ARG A 345 30.98 -18.53 -0.19
C ARG A 345 32.41 -19.01 -0.39
N SER A 346 32.86 -20.00 0.39
CA SER A 346 34.21 -20.55 0.28
C SER A 346 34.44 -21.20 -1.09
N ALA A 347 33.47 -21.93 -1.59
CA ALA A 347 33.52 -22.55 -2.91
C ALA A 347 33.58 -21.52 -4.05
N LEU A 348 32.74 -20.47 -3.95
CA LEU A 348 32.71 -19.36 -4.92
C LEU A 348 34.00 -18.53 -4.88
N GLN A 349 34.54 -18.24 -3.70
CA GLN A 349 35.83 -17.57 -3.56
C GLN A 349 36.98 -18.36 -4.14
N LEU A 350 36.98 -19.69 -3.96
CA LEU A 350 37.96 -20.59 -4.60
C LEU A 350 37.81 -20.54 -6.13
N ARG A 351 36.58 -20.62 -6.64
CA ARG A 351 36.30 -20.50 -8.08
C ARG A 351 36.74 -19.15 -8.63
N GLN A 352 36.42 -18.05 -7.92
CA GLN A 352 36.83 -16.69 -8.27
C GLN A 352 38.38 -16.58 -8.33
N SER A 353 39.07 -17.13 -7.33
CA SER A 353 40.54 -17.15 -7.30
C SER A 353 41.13 -17.93 -8.49
N PHE A 354 40.51 -19.05 -8.85
CA PHE A 354 40.91 -19.83 -10.03
C PHE A 354 40.72 -19.03 -11.33
N LEU A 355 39.55 -18.41 -11.50
CA LEU A 355 39.24 -17.57 -12.66
C LEU A 355 40.18 -16.38 -12.79
N ASN A 356 40.44 -15.69 -11.68
CA ASN A 356 41.40 -14.59 -11.64
C ASN A 356 42.80 -15.08 -12.03
N GLY A 357 43.20 -16.25 -11.58
CA GLY A 357 44.47 -16.84 -12.01
C GLY A 357 44.51 -17.16 -13.52
N GLN A 358 43.39 -17.51 -14.12
CA GLN A 358 43.30 -17.70 -15.59
C GLN A 358 43.34 -16.34 -16.31
N ILE A 359 42.64 -15.32 -15.79
CA ILE A 359 42.69 -13.97 -16.32
C ILE A 359 44.13 -13.43 -16.29
N ASP A 360 44.83 -13.58 -15.16
CA ASP A 360 46.23 -13.18 -15.02
C ASP A 360 47.16 -13.92 -16.00
N LYS A 361 46.95 -15.22 -16.18
CA LYS A 361 47.69 -16.02 -17.14
C LYS A 361 47.53 -15.49 -18.56
N TYR A 362 46.25 -15.31 -19.02
CA TYR A 362 46.00 -14.83 -20.37
C TYR A 362 46.41 -13.35 -20.53
N SER A 363 46.29 -12.54 -19.48
CA SER A 363 46.78 -11.17 -19.46
C SER A 363 48.30 -11.11 -19.55
N THR A 364 49.01 -12.06 -18.93
CA THR A 364 50.48 -12.19 -19.02
C THR A 364 50.90 -12.60 -20.41
N LEU A 365 50.21 -13.54 -21.02
CA LEU A 365 50.45 -13.94 -22.43
C LEU A 365 50.17 -12.77 -23.36
N LEU A 366 49.10 -12.02 -23.12
CA LEU A 366 48.79 -10.79 -23.85
C LEU A 366 49.86 -9.71 -23.64
N ALA A 367 50.44 -9.64 -22.42
CA ALA A 367 51.50 -8.72 -22.07
C ALA A 367 52.85 -9.04 -22.69
N GLN A 368 53.05 -10.24 -23.21
CA GLN A 368 54.25 -10.65 -23.98
C GLN A 368 54.21 -10.17 -25.42
N LEU A 369 53.06 -9.67 -25.89
CA LEU A 369 52.95 -8.98 -27.19
C LEU A 369 53.73 -7.66 -27.18
N PRO A 370 54.23 -7.19 -28.31
CA PRO A 370 54.91 -5.91 -28.42
C PRO A 370 54.09 -4.78 -27.77
N GLU A 371 54.76 -3.80 -27.19
CA GLU A 371 54.10 -2.72 -26.42
C GLU A 371 53.04 -1.96 -27.26
N GLN A 372 53.30 -1.82 -28.56
CA GLN A 372 52.39 -1.20 -29.54
C GLN A 372 51.08 -1.99 -29.73
N GLU A 373 51.17 -3.31 -29.81
CA GLU A 373 49.97 -4.16 -29.97
C GLU A 373 49.17 -4.22 -28.71
N ARG A 374 49.81 -4.21 -27.56
CA ARG A 374 49.16 -4.19 -26.27
C ARG A 374 48.28 -2.93 -26.08
N TYR A 375 48.80 -1.78 -26.49
CA TYR A 375 48.06 -0.51 -26.45
C TYR A 375 46.86 -0.53 -27.40
N TYR A 376 47.05 -1.03 -28.61
CA TYR A 376 45.95 -1.23 -29.56
C TYR A 376 44.83 -2.09 -29.02
N LEU A 377 45.20 -3.25 -28.47
CA LEU A 377 44.23 -4.19 -27.90
C LEU A 377 43.52 -3.65 -26.65
N MET A 378 44.16 -2.79 -25.90
CA MET A 378 43.54 -2.11 -24.79
C MET A 378 42.47 -1.12 -25.28
N MET A 379 42.78 -0.32 -26.30
CA MET A 379 41.82 0.60 -26.91
C MET A 379 40.65 -0.12 -27.59
N GLU A 380 40.90 -1.26 -28.21
CA GLU A 380 39.85 -2.06 -28.85
C GLU A 380 38.90 -2.68 -27.83
N ARG A 381 39.39 -3.16 -26.69
CA ARG A 381 38.54 -3.58 -25.57
C ARG A 381 37.74 -2.45 -24.97
N GLU A 382 38.36 -1.29 -24.86
CA GLU A 382 37.65 -0.09 -24.38
C GLU A 382 36.53 0.31 -25.34
N LYS A 383 36.80 0.26 -26.67
CA LYS A 383 35.79 0.43 -27.71
C LYS A 383 34.63 -0.55 -27.56
N GLU A 384 34.94 -1.85 -27.51
CA GLU A 384 33.93 -2.93 -27.38
C GLU A 384 33.06 -2.74 -26.11
N SER A 385 33.69 -2.43 -25.00
CA SER A 385 32.95 -2.13 -23.76
C SER A 385 32.04 -0.90 -23.89
N MET A 386 32.49 0.13 -24.60
CA MET A 386 31.68 1.33 -24.85
C MET A 386 30.54 1.05 -25.84
N GLU A 387 30.76 0.20 -26.86
CA GLU A 387 29.73 -0.25 -27.79
C GLU A 387 28.63 -1.04 -27.06
N GLU A 388 29.02 -1.98 -26.17
CA GLU A 388 28.06 -2.73 -25.35
C GLU A 388 27.24 -1.78 -24.45
N GLN A 389 27.90 -0.82 -23.79
CA GLN A 389 27.21 0.17 -23.00
C GLN A 389 26.24 1.01 -23.83
N TYR A 390 26.66 1.40 -25.04
CA TYR A 390 25.80 2.17 -25.97
C TYR A 390 24.55 1.38 -26.35
N VAL A 391 24.70 0.13 -26.75
CA VAL A 391 23.59 -0.77 -27.10
C VAL A 391 22.66 -0.97 -25.90
N TYR A 392 23.21 -1.20 -24.71
CA TYR A 392 22.44 -1.34 -23.47
C TYR A 392 21.63 -0.09 -23.15
N LEU A 393 22.25 1.10 -23.29
CA LEU A 393 21.55 2.37 -23.02
C LEU A 393 20.45 2.64 -24.06
N ILE A 394 20.66 2.29 -25.35
CA ILE A 394 19.60 2.36 -26.35
C ILE A 394 18.43 1.46 -25.94
N GLN A 395 18.70 0.22 -25.60
CA GLN A 395 17.64 -0.68 -25.16
C GLN A 395 16.87 -0.10 -23.96
N LYS A 396 17.58 0.44 -22.98
CA LYS A 396 16.95 1.08 -21.82
C LYS A 396 16.14 2.31 -22.18
N ARG A 397 16.60 3.11 -23.14
CA ARG A 397 15.85 4.26 -23.66
C ARG A 397 14.55 3.82 -24.32
N GLU A 398 14.58 2.78 -25.15
CA GLU A 398 13.38 2.24 -25.80
C GLU A 398 12.40 1.64 -24.78
N GLU A 399 12.89 0.90 -23.77
CA GLU A 399 12.05 0.40 -22.67
C GLU A 399 11.37 1.55 -21.92
N ASN A 400 12.09 2.64 -21.65
CA ASN A 400 11.53 3.81 -20.98
C ASN A 400 10.48 4.54 -21.85
N LEU A 401 10.70 4.63 -23.16
CA LEU A 401 9.72 5.17 -24.11
C LEU A 401 8.43 4.33 -24.15
N LEU A 402 8.55 3.01 -24.09
CA LEU A 402 7.38 2.12 -23.98
C LEU A 402 6.62 2.38 -22.69
N THR A 403 7.32 2.66 -21.60
CA THR A 403 6.70 2.99 -20.29
C THR A 403 5.94 4.33 -20.37
N LEU A 404 6.53 5.36 -21.00
CA LEU A 404 5.89 6.65 -21.22
C LEU A 404 4.60 6.53 -22.05
N ASN A 405 4.62 5.68 -23.06
CA ASN A 405 3.48 5.48 -23.96
C ASN A 405 2.42 4.50 -23.41
N SER A 406 2.74 3.78 -22.34
CA SER A 406 1.80 2.86 -21.71
C SER A 406 0.80 3.62 -20.86
N SER A 407 -0.42 3.81 -21.37
CA SER A 407 -1.55 4.42 -20.64
C SER A 407 -2.19 3.49 -19.61
N SER A 408 -1.41 2.60 -19.01
CA SER A 408 -1.96 1.68 -18.01
C SER A 408 -2.28 2.40 -16.70
N LEU A 409 -3.57 2.47 -16.38
CA LEU A 409 -4.02 3.02 -15.10
C LEU A 409 -3.46 2.19 -13.93
N PRO A 410 -2.93 2.82 -12.88
CA PRO A 410 -2.33 2.15 -11.72
C PRO A 410 -3.37 1.36 -10.91
N ALA A 411 -4.56 1.91 -10.80
CA ALA A 411 -5.68 1.25 -10.17
C ALA A 411 -6.71 0.81 -11.22
N LYS A 412 -6.86 -0.50 -11.39
CA LYS A 412 -7.95 -1.05 -12.19
C LYS A 412 -9.22 -1.08 -11.35
N LEU A 413 -10.26 -0.43 -11.84
CA LEU A 413 -11.57 -0.48 -11.22
C LEU A 413 -12.14 -1.90 -11.33
N VAL A 414 -12.37 -2.54 -10.19
CA VAL A 414 -13.00 -3.87 -10.08
C VAL A 414 -14.50 -3.73 -9.86
N GLU A 415 -14.87 -2.80 -8.98
CA GLU A 415 -16.26 -2.50 -8.65
C GLU A 415 -16.41 -0.97 -8.57
N SER A 416 -17.24 -0.40 -9.45
CA SER A 416 -17.54 1.03 -9.41
C SER A 416 -18.28 1.41 -8.12
N PRO A 417 -18.09 2.63 -7.61
CA PRO A 417 -18.75 3.09 -6.40
C PRO A 417 -20.27 2.94 -6.51
N ARG A 418 -20.84 2.12 -5.65
CA ARG A 418 -22.29 1.90 -5.61
C ARG A 418 -22.79 1.81 -4.17
N MET A 419 -24.03 2.20 -4.00
CA MET A 419 -24.73 2.10 -2.73
C MET A 419 -25.05 0.62 -2.42
N SER A 420 -24.74 0.20 -1.19
CA SER A 420 -25.27 -1.08 -0.67
C SER A 420 -26.75 -0.94 -0.34
N ALA A 421 -27.51 -2.03 -0.54
CA ALA A 421 -28.92 -2.07 -0.20
C ALA A 421 -29.18 -1.94 1.32
N ASP A 422 -28.17 -2.26 2.14
CA ASP A 422 -28.30 -2.30 3.58
C ASP A 422 -28.14 -0.91 4.22
N VAL A 423 -29.13 -0.54 5.03
CA VAL A 423 -29.08 0.68 5.85
C VAL A 423 -28.32 0.40 7.14
N ILE A 424 -27.22 1.16 7.38
CA ILE A 424 -26.41 0.99 8.60
C ILE A 424 -27.19 1.47 9.83
N THR A 425 -27.81 2.65 9.71
CA THR A 425 -28.59 3.30 10.78
C THR A 425 -29.73 4.13 10.16
N PRO A 426 -30.88 4.23 10.83
CA PRO A 426 -31.30 3.55 12.05
C PRO A 426 -31.72 2.09 11.81
N LYS A 427 -31.29 1.15 12.65
CA LYS A 427 -31.76 -0.25 12.58
C LYS A 427 -33.10 -0.37 13.35
N ILE A 428 -34.17 -0.69 12.65
CA ILE A 428 -35.54 -0.75 13.18
C ILE A 428 -35.64 -1.66 14.40
N TYR A 429 -34.98 -2.85 14.34
CA TYR A 429 -35.01 -3.81 15.44
C TYR A 429 -34.34 -3.29 16.72
N LYS A 430 -33.25 -2.50 16.60
CA LYS A 430 -32.56 -1.93 17.78
C LYS A 430 -33.41 -0.83 18.45
N ILE A 431 -34.10 -0.01 17.66
CA ILE A 431 -34.99 1.03 18.19
C ILE A 431 -36.22 0.36 18.80
N GLY A 432 -36.83 -0.60 18.11
CA GLY A 432 -37.98 -1.34 18.60
C GLY A 432 -37.67 -2.05 19.93
N PHE A 433 -36.56 -2.77 19.99
CA PHE A 433 -36.14 -3.45 21.24
C PHE A 433 -35.94 -2.46 22.40
N ARG A 434 -35.22 -1.34 22.17
CA ARG A 434 -35.02 -0.32 23.19
C ARG A 434 -36.34 0.31 23.64
N SER A 435 -37.25 0.58 22.72
CA SER A 435 -38.58 1.15 23.02
C SER A 435 -39.41 0.17 23.86
N ILE A 436 -39.33 -1.14 23.58
CA ILE A 436 -40.02 -2.16 24.38
C ILE A 436 -39.45 -2.23 25.79
N VAL A 437 -38.12 -2.30 25.92
CA VAL A 437 -37.46 -2.36 27.23
C VAL A 437 -37.78 -1.13 28.07
N ILE A 438 -37.69 0.07 27.50
CA ILE A 438 -38.00 1.33 28.20
C ILE A 438 -39.49 1.36 28.56
N GLY A 439 -40.38 0.96 27.63
CA GLY A 439 -41.83 0.94 27.86
C GLY A 439 -42.26 -0.01 28.99
N LEU A 440 -41.56 -1.12 29.18
CA LEU A 440 -41.79 -2.07 30.29
C LEU A 440 -41.18 -1.57 31.61
N LEU A 441 -40.01 -0.93 31.58
CA LEU A 441 -39.33 -0.46 32.79
C LEU A 441 -39.96 0.83 33.37
N LEU A 442 -40.51 1.69 32.50
CA LEU A 442 -41.00 3.01 32.91
C LEU A 442 -42.12 2.95 33.97
N PRO A 443 -43.14 2.08 33.89
CA PRO A 443 -44.14 1.93 34.94
C PRO A 443 -43.55 1.47 36.27
N PHE A 444 -42.56 0.56 36.25
CA PHE A 444 -41.85 0.13 37.45
C PHE A 444 -41.09 1.27 38.13
N LEU A 445 -40.41 2.09 37.33
CA LEU A 445 -39.68 3.27 37.84
C LEU A 445 -40.63 4.30 38.49
N ILE A 446 -41.74 4.58 37.83
CA ILE A 446 -42.75 5.55 38.36
C ILE A 446 -43.31 5.04 39.68
N PHE A 447 -43.62 3.72 39.75
CA PHE A 447 -44.12 3.10 40.96
C PHE A 447 -43.08 3.12 42.07
N PHE A 448 -41.84 2.72 41.78
CA PHE A 448 -40.75 2.73 42.75
C PHE A 448 -40.52 4.13 43.38
N PHE A 449 -40.53 5.13 42.50
CA PHE A 449 -40.36 6.53 42.93
C PHE A 449 -41.58 7.03 43.77
N GLY A 450 -42.78 6.62 43.36
CA GLY A 450 -44.02 6.94 44.09
C GLY A 450 -44.06 6.27 45.44
N TYR A 451 -43.61 4.99 45.55
CA TYR A 451 -43.52 4.27 46.79
C TYR A 451 -42.48 4.90 47.75
N PHE A 452 -41.29 5.18 47.22
CA PHE A 452 -40.21 5.82 47.98
C PHE A 452 -40.59 7.22 48.51
N LYS A 453 -41.26 8.01 47.71
CA LYS A 453 -41.79 9.30 48.09
C LYS A 453 -42.85 9.19 49.21
N ARG A 454 -43.68 8.13 49.16
CA ARG A 454 -44.73 7.90 50.16
C ARG A 454 -44.16 7.44 51.49
N GLU A 455 -43.10 6.61 51.45
CA GLU A 455 -42.39 6.12 52.62
C GLU A 455 -41.61 7.25 53.29
N TYR A 456 -40.89 8.05 52.50
CA TYR A 456 -40.15 9.23 52.98
C TYR A 456 -41.06 10.36 53.53
N LEU A 457 -42.27 10.53 53.02
CA LEU A 457 -43.26 11.46 53.54
C LEU A 457 -44.02 10.89 54.75
N ALA A 458 -44.04 9.58 54.95
CA ALA A 458 -44.62 8.91 56.15
C ALA A 458 -43.64 8.97 57.35
N ASP A 459 -42.32 8.92 57.10
CA ASP A 459 -41.27 9.09 58.12
C ASP A 459 -41.08 10.54 58.58
N LEU A 460 -41.64 11.51 57.84
CA LEU A 460 -41.60 12.96 58.18
C LEU A 460 -42.86 13.47 58.91
N LYS A 461 -43.83 12.59 59.18
CA LYS A 461 -44.99 12.84 60.03
C LYS A 461 -44.93 12.04 61.34
#